data_fd62edc08c2a876c66aefaa5e0357288
#
_entry.id   fd62edc08c2a876c66aefaa5e0357288
#
_cell.length_a   1.000
_cell.length_b   1.000
_cell.length_c   1.000
_cell.angle_alpha   90.00
_cell.angle_beta   90.00
_cell.angle_gamma   90.00
#
_symmetry.space_group_name_H-M   'P 1'
#
loop_
_entity.id
_entity.type
_entity.pdbx_description
1 polymer ?
#
loop_
_entity_poly.entity_id
_entity_poly.type
_entity_poly.pdbx_seq_one_letter_code
_entity_poly.pdbx_strand_id
1 'polypeptide(L)'
;METVHVVAINPYRKGNKGKVFSYNIDTYDKVIESAAVKKMIQQIRGELPIDGVDLNDAQAVKKAQERLKSELPFFCPHYGMFKNNVRRQENAMPESFLFQTIIDVDDKEYVEKAIEKARELNCSSGIWNGSLLHLCYSARKKLHIGIRMPIGMTIEETQKAYCEALGVPYDESCITPERMIFLTDKDSEIYRSKMWCAVLPESEIQARRKAFLDRGLTVDGRGDAKVNSLQFTVNSLSLIHI
;
A
#
# COMPACT_ATOMS: atom_id res chain seq x y z
N MET A 1 4.99 -24.05 -7.40
CA MET A 1 4.57 -22.92 -8.27
C MET A 1 5.25 -21.65 -7.76
N GLU A 2 5.78 -20.87 -8.66
CA GLU A 2 6.37 -19.58 -8.33
C GLU A 2 5.25 -18.59 -7.94
N THR A 3 5.47 -17.81 -6.88
CA THR A 3 4.48 -16.83 -6.42
C THR A 3 4.46 -15.64 -7.38
N VAL A 4 3.33 -15.38 -7.99
CA VAL A 4 3.13 -14.21 -8.86
C VAL A 4 2.89 -12.98 -7.99
N HIS A 5 3.61 -11.91 -8.27
CA HIS A 5 3.45 -10.62 -7.58
C HIS A 5 2.97 -9.55 -8.56
N VAL A 6 2.05 -8.71 -8.11
CA VAL A 6 1.55 -7.57 -8.89
C VAL A 6 1.57 -6.32 -8.02
N VAL A 7 2.27 -5.30 -8.48
CA VAL A 7 2.38 -4.01 -7.79
C VAL A 7 1.88 -2.90 -8.69
N ALA A 8 0.89 -2.16 -8.25
CA ALA A 8 0.48 -0.93 -8.90
C ALA A 8 1.41 0.20 -8.48
N ILE A 9 2.36 0.56 -9.33
CA ILE A 9 3.45 1.50 -9.03
C ILE A 9 3.54 2.61 -10.06
N ASN A 10 3.89 3.83 -9.61
CA ASN A 10 4.39 4.89 -10.48
C ASN A 10 5.89 5.09 -10.19
N PRO A 11 6.78 4.51 -11.01
CA PRO A 11 8.22 4.65 -10.85
C PRO A 11 8.74 5.98 -11.40
N TYR A 12 7.92 6.69 -12.19
CA TYR A 12 8.29 7.96 -12.83
C TYR A 12 8.06 9.10 -11.86
N ARG A 13 9.15 9.71 -11.45
CA ARG A 13 9.13 10.95 -10.69
C ARG A 13 8.57 12.07 -11.54
N LYS A 14 8.09 13.09 -10.92
CA LYS A 14 7.51 14.28 -11.50
C LYS A 14 6.10 14.14 -12.04
N GLY A 15 5.22 14.73 -11.28
CA GLY A 15 4.05 15.40 -11.78
C GLY A 15 2.84 14.53 -12.09
N ASN A 16 2.98 13.25 -12.39
CA ASN A 16 1.82 12.48 -12.82
C ASN A 16 1.29 11.53 -11.72
N LYS A 17 0.90 12.09 -10.58
CA LYS A 17 0.27 11.33 -9.48
C LYS A 17 -1.07 10.69 -9.86
N GLY A 18 -1.64 11.07 -11.00
CA GLY A 18 -2.86 10.47 -11.55
C GLY A 18 -2.62 9.16 -12.32
N LYS A 19 -1.38 8.76 -12.57
CA LYS A 19 -1.05 7.53 -13.30
C LYS A 19 -0.38 6.50 -12.40
N VAL A 20 -0.74 5.23 -12.61
CA VAL A 20 -0.15 4.06 -11.96
C VAL A 20 -0.19 2.88 -12.90
N PHE A 21 0.84 2.07 -12.92
CA PHE A 21 1.00 0.96 -13.85
C PHE A 21 1.20 -0.35 -13.07
N SER A 22 0.72 -1.45 -13.61
CA SER A 22 0.97 -2.77 -13.05
C SER A 22 2.34 -3.28 -13.44
N TYR A 23 3.12 -3.69 -12.46
CA TYR A 23 4.43 -4.29 -12.63
C TYR A 23 4.58 -5.52 -11.72
N ASN A 24 5.63 -6.31 -11.99
CA ASN A 24 6.09 -7.33 -11.06
C ASN A 24 6.89 -6.70 -9.90
N ILE A 25 7.23 -7.51 -8.91
CA ILE A 25 7.97 -7.06 -7.72
C ILE A 25 9.39 -6.56 -8.07
N ASP A 26 10.01 -7.05 -9.14
CA ASP A 26 11.35 -6.63 -9.55
C ASP A 26 11.40 -5.13 -9.90
N THR A 27 10.30 -4.58 -10.43
CA THR A 27 10.22 -3.14 -10.69
C THR A 27 10.19 -2.35 -9.39
N TYR A 28 9.46 -2.84 -8.38
CA TYR A 28 9.47 -2.26 -7.04
C TYR A 28 10.90 -2.27 -6.47
N ASP A 29 11.60 -3.40 -6.54
CA ASP A 29 12.97 -3.55 -6.03
C ASP A 29 13.93 -2.61 -6.74
N LYS A 30 13.91 -2.54 -8.06
CA LYS A 30 14.75 -1.59 -8.83
C LYS A 30 14.53 -0.14 -8.43
N VAL A 31 13.30 0.23 -8.08
CA VAL A 31 12.98 1.60 -7.66
C VAL A 31 13.55 1.89 -6.28
N ILE A 32 13.32 1.04 -5.28
CA ILE A 32 13.81 1.28 -3.91
C ILE A 32 15.33 1.15 -3.79
N GLU A 33 15.97 0.37 -4.67
CA GLU A 33 17.44 0.20 -4.75
C GLU A 33 18.13 1.32 -5.55
N SER A 34 17.35 2.18 -6.22
CA SER A 34 17.95 3.23 -7.06
C SER A 34 18.69 4.29 -6.23
N ALA A 35 19.92 4.63 -6.64
CA ALA A 35 20.72 5.68 -6.01
C ALA A 35 19.98 7.02 -5.94
N ALA A 36 19.10 7.25 -6.89
CA ALA A 36 18.35 8.49 -6.95
C ALA A 36 17.24 8.56 -5.89
N VAL A 37 16.52 7.46 -5.59
CA VAL A 37 15.56 7.42 -4.47
C VAL A 37 16.31 7.54 -3.16
N LYS A 38 17.43 6.84 -2.99
CA LYS A 38 18.29 6.94 -1.80
C LYS A 38 18.74 8.39 -1.55
N LYS A 39 19.27 9.08 -2.56
CA LYS A 39 19.66 10.50 -2.44
C LYS A 39 18.46 11.37 -2.00
N MET A 40 17.29 11.18 -2.60
CA MET A 40 16.11 11.97 -2.24
C MET A 40 15.68 11.72 -0.78
N ILE A 41 15.69 10.47 -0.32
CA ILE A 41 15.36 10.12 1.06
C ILE A 41 16.33 10.77 2.05
N GLN A 42 17.63 10.70 1.77
CA GLN A 42 18.65 11.33 2.60
C GLN A 42 18.48 12.87 2.66
N GLN A 43 18.14 13.52 1.53
CA GLN A 43 17.84 14.94 1.48
C GLN A 43 16.55 15.30 2.27
N ILE A 44 15.50 14.51 2.15
CA ILE A 44 14.25 14.69 2.91
C ILE A 44 14.48 14.55 4.41
N ARG A 45 15.41 13.68 4.82
CA ARG A 45 15.78 13.45 6.22
C ARG A 45 16.80 14.44 6.76
N GLY A 46 17.35 15.30 5.91
CA GLY A 46 18.41 16.26 6.28
C GLY A 46 19.79 15.62 6.47
N GLU A 47 19.97 14.40 5.95
CA GLU A 47 21.24 13.65 5.98
C GLU A 47 22.19 14.09 4.84
N LEU A 48 21.62 14.67 3.79
CA LEU A 48 22.35 15.30 2.68
C LEU A 48 21.79 16.69 2.39
N PRO A 49 22.63 17.63 1.95
CA PRO A 49 22.19 18.95 1.52
C PRO A 49 21.30 18.87 0.28
N ILE A 50 20.41 19.84 0.13
CA ILE A 50 19.58 19.99 -1.06
C ILE A 50 20.20 21.03 -1.96
N ASP A 51 20.53 20.65 -3.20
CA ASP A 51 21.23 21.50 -4.15
C ASP A 51 20.49 22.84 -4.36
N GLY A 52 21.20 23.97 -4.18
CA GLY A 52 20.67 25.32 -4.35
C GLY A 52 19.75 25.81 -3.21
N VAL A 53 19.75 25.15 -2.06
CA VAL A 53 18.98 25.57 -0.87
C VAL A 53 19.93 26.03 0.21
N ASP A 54 19.72 27.25 0.75
CA ASP A 54 20.46 27.73 1.92
C ASP A 54 20.02 26.93 3.16
N LEU A 55 20.95 26.20 3.75
CA LEU A 55 20.72 25.38 4.93
C LEU A 55 20.44 26.19 6.20
N ASN A 56 20.79 27.49 6.20
CA ASN A 56 20.47 28.39 7.32
C ASN A 56 19.03 28.91 7.26
N ASP A 57 18.37 28.82 6.09
CA ASP A 57 16.95 29.15 5.95
C ASP A 57 16.09 27.89 6.18
N ALA A 58 15.64 27.70 7.41
CA ALA A 58 14.82 26.56 7.81
C ALA A 58 13.49 26.46 7.01
N GLN A 59 12.93 27.59 6.57
CA GLN A 59 11.70 27.60 5.78
C GLN A 59 11.97 27.15 4.34
N ALA A 60 13.06 27.61 3.72
CA ALA A 60 13.48 27.15 2.41
C ALA A 60 13.80 25.64 2.41
N VAL A 61 14.51 25.17 3.44
CA VAL A 61 14.81 23.73 3.64
C VAL A 61 13.53 22.92 3.73
N LYS A 62 12.59 23.30 4.60
CA LYS A 62 11.32 22.60 4.77
C LYS A 62 10.52 22.52 3.46
N LYS A 63 10.41 23.65 2.74
CA LYS A 63 9.73 23.71 1.43
C LYS A 63 10.38 22.80 0.39
N ALA A 64 11.73 22.78 0.36
CA ALA A 64 12.47 21.92 -0.55
C ALA A 64 12.28 20.43 -0.23
N GLN A 65 12.28 20.04 1.05
CA GLN A 65 11.99 18.67 1.51
C GLN A 65 10.56 18.23 1.15
N GLU A 66 9.56 19.11 1.28
CA GLU A 66 8.18 18.83 0.89
C GLU A 66 8.06 18.63 -0.63
N ARG A 67 8.75 19.45 -1.42
CA ARG A 67 8.83 19.26 -2.87
C ARG A 67 9.45 17.91 -3.22
N LEU A 68 10.61 17.58 -2.67
CA LEU A 68 11.27 16.29 -2.89
C LEU A 68 10.36 15.11 -2.52
N LYS A 69 9.71 15.16 -1.35
CA LYS A 69 8.74 14.13 -0.95
C LYS A 69 7.64 13.98 -2.01
N SER A 70 7.16 15.08 -2.57
CA SER A 70 6.10 15.05 -3.58
C SER A 70 6.56 14.47 -4.93
N GLU A 71 7.85 14.39 -5.18
CA GLU A 71 8.47 13.85 -6.39
C GLU A 71 8.89 12.37 -6.25
N LEU A 72 8.76 11.77 -5.06
CA LEU A 72 9.06 10.35 -4.84
C LEU A 72 8.15 9.45 -5.70
N PRO A 73 8.68 8.34 -6.20
CA PRO A 73 7.83 7.28 -6.73
C PRO A 73 6.87 6.78 -5.66
N PHE A 74 5.76 6.15 -6.08
CA PHE A 74 4.76 5.65 -5.16
C PHE A 74 4.14 4.35 -5.66
N PHE A 75 3.47 3.62 -4.78
CA PHE A 75 2.65 2.47 -5.12
C PHE A 75 1.27 2.55 -4.47
N CYS A 76 0.31 1.76 -4.99
CA CYS A 76 -1.01 1.59 -4.40
C CYS A 76 -1.05 0.23 -3.70
N PRO A 77 -1.26 0.17 -2.38
CA PRO A 77 -1.11 -1.07 -1.61
C PRO A 77 -2.27 -2.04 -1.78
N HIS A 78 -3.47 -1.57 -2.16
CA HIS A 78 -4.69 -2.37 -2.11
C HIS A 78 -4.98 -3.14 -3.41
N TYR A 79 -4.63 -2.55 -4.56
CA TYR A 79 -4.95 -3.10 -5.87
C TYR A 79 -3.71 -3.18 -6.75
N GLY A 80 -3.59 -4.27 -7.51
CA GLY A 80 -2.51 -4.46 -8.47
C GLY A 80 -2.73 -3.74 -9.80
N MET A 81 -3.98 -3.36 -10.14
CA MET A 81 -4.32 -2.76 -11.43
C MET A 81 -5.38 -1.67 -11.32
N PHE A 82 -5.28 -0.69 -12.23
CA PHE A 82 -6.25 0.39 -12.40
C PHE A 82 -6.61 0.55 -13.88
N LYS A 83 -7.89 0.70 -14.19
CA LYS A 83 -8.38 0.89 -15.55
C LYS A 83 -7.70 2.09 -16.21
N ASN A 84 -7.20 1.90 -17.43
CA ASN A 84 -6.47 2.91 -18.23
C ASN A 84 -5.23 3.48 -17.51
N ASN A 85 -4.69 2.76 -16.53
CA ASN A 85 -3.58 3.22 -15.67
C ASN A 85 -3.88 4.55 -14.95
N VAL A 86 -5.14 4.85 -14.70
CA VAL A 86 -5.58 6.08 -14.02
C VAL A 86 -5.91 5.77 -12.57
N ARG A 87 -5.13 6.34 -11.65
CA ARG A 87 -5.28 6.19 -10.20
C ARG A 87 -6.47 7.01 -9.69
N ARG A 88 -7.65 6.37 -9.72
CA ARG A 88 -8.91 6.88 -9.15
C ARG A 88 -9.67 5.71 -8.54
N GLN A 89 -10.50 5.98 -7.56
CA GLN A 89 -11.30 4.97 -6.86
C GLN A 89 -12.15 4.12 -7.82
N GLU A 90 -12.84 4.76 -8.75
CA GLU A 90 -13.70 4.11 -9.76
C GLU A 90 -12.93 3.26 -10.78
N ASN A 91 -11.62 3.45 -10.88
CA ASN A 91 -10.75 2.71 -11.79
C ASN A 91 -10.02 1.54 -11.12
N ALA A 92 -10.10 1.40 -9.80
CA ALA A 92 -9.53 0.25 -9.11
C ALA A 92 -10.27 -1.02 -9.54
N MET A 93 -9.53 -1.98 -10.10
CA MET A 93 -10.09 -3.20 -10.71
C MET A 93 -10.30 -4.27 -9.64
N PRO A 94 -11.57 -4.65 -9.32
CA PRO A 94 -11.87 -5.57 -8.23
C PRO A 94 -11.16 -6.93 -8.34
N GLU A 95 -10.93 -7.41 -9.56
CA GLU A 95 -10.20 -8.65 -9.84
C GLU A 95 -8.73 -8.60 -9.42
N SER A 96 -8.15 -7.38 -9.31
CA SER A 96 -6.76 -7.16 -8.89
C SER A 96 -6.62 -6.79 -7.42
N PHE A 97 -7.69 -6.93 -6.62
CA PHE A 97 -7.65 -6.68 -5.19
C PHE A 97 -6.73 -7.67 -4.48
N LEU A 98 -5.75 -7.14 -3.74
CA LEU A 98 -4.66 -7.94 -3.17
C LEU A 98 -4.97 -8.50 -1.77
N PHE A 99 -6.14 -8.22 -1.21
CA PHE A 99 -6.53 -8.61 0.16
C PHE A 99 -5.46 -8.26 1.21
N GLN A 100 -4.81 -7.13 1.02
CA GLN A 100 -3.85 -6.54 1.93
C GLN A 100 -4.16 -5.07 2.12
N THR A 101 -3.69 -4.49 3.23
CA THR A 101 -3.81 -3.07 3.50
C THR A 101 -2.56 -2.54 4.17
N ILE A 102 -2.49 -1.23 4.35
CA ILE A 102 -1.37 -0.57 4.98
C ILE A 102 -1.84 0.33 6.13
N ILE A 103 -1.11 0.27 7.23
CA ILE A 103 -1.27 1.16 8.38
C ILE A 103 -0.19 2.23 8.26
N ASP A 104 -0.57 3.49 8.36
CA ASP A 104 0.35 4.63 8.41
C ASP A 104 0.46 5.12 9.88
N VAL A 105 1.61 4.90 10.51
CA VAL A 105 1.88 5.34 11.89
C VAL A 105 2.62 6.68 11.80
N ASP A 106 1.88 7.75 11.90
CA ASP A 106 2.35 9.11 11.65
C ASP A 106 3.04 9.77 12.85
N ASP A 107 2.83 9.25 14.05
CA ASP A 107 3.46 9.78 15.25
C ASP A 107 4.74 8.99 15.58
N LYS A 108 5.85 9.71 15.67
CA LYS A 108 7.18 9.11 15.91
C LYS A 108 7.30 8.38 17.25
N GLU A 109 6.54 8.79 18.24
CA GLU A 109 6.57 8.16 19.58
C GLU A 109 6.05 6.72 19.56
N TYR A 110 5.19 6.37 18.59
CA TYR A 110 4.65 5.02 18.46
C TYR A 110 5.49 4.09 17.59
N VAL A 111 6.45 4.60 16.80
CA VAL A 111 7.13 3.83 15.74
C VAL A 111 7.78 2.55 16.26
N GLU A 112 8.68 2.65 17.23
CA GLU A 112 9.42 1.49 17.75
C GLU A 112 8.47 0.48 18.42
N LYS A 113 7.55 0.97 19.25
CA LYS A 113 6.53 0.14 19.89
C LYS A 113 5.63 -0.57 18.87
N ALA A 114 5.26 0.12 17.78
CA ALA A 114 4.45 -0.46 16.73
C ALA A 114 5.20 -1.55 15.95
N ILE A 115 6.50 -1.40 15.72
CA ILE A 115 7.35 -2.44 15.10
C ILE A 115 7.39 -3.70 15.96
N GLU A 116 7.65 -3.56 17.26
CA GLU A 116 7.68 -4.68 18.19
C GLU A 116 6.33 -5.38 18.27
N LYS A 117 5.25 -4.59 18.43
CA LYS A 117 3.90 -5.11 18.54
C LYS A 117 3.42 -5.80 17.27
N ALA A 118 3.75 -5.26 16.08
CA ALA A 118 3.42 -5.91 14.81
C ALA A 118 4.08 -7.28 14.66
N ARG A 119 5.33 -7.41 15.10
CA ARG A 119 6.03 -8.70 15.13
C ARG A 119 5.41 -9.69 16.13
N GLU A 120 5.05 -9.21 17.31
CA GLU A 120 4.36 -10.00 18.34
C GLU A 120 3.01 -10.52 17.81
N LEU A 121 2.17 -9.65 17.25
CA LEU A 121 0.88 -10.02 16.66
C LEU A 121 1.03 -11.05 15.54
N ASN A 122 2.06 -10.90 14.72
CA ASN A 122 2.35 -11.85 13.62
C ASN A 122 2.71 -13.26 14.10
N CYS A 123 3.25 -13.39 15.32
CA CYS A 123 3.64 -14.66 15.92
C CYS A 123 2.61 -15.19 16.93
N SER A 124 1.59 -14.40 17.27
CA SER A 124 0.58 -14.75 18.26
C SER A 124 -0.47 -15.73 17.70
N SER A 125 -1.17 -16.43 18.59
CA SER A 125 -2.39 -17.18 18.20
C SER A 125 -3.55 -16.19 18.08
N GLY A 126 -4.05 -15.94 16.88
CA GLY A 126 -5.18 -15.02 16.66
C GLY A 126 -5.33 -14.65 15.20
N ILE A 127 -6.24 -13.71 14.92
CA ILE A 127 -6.54 -13.28 13.56
C ILE A 127 -5.37 -12.59 12.84
N TRP A 128 -4.36 -12.16 13.60
CA TRP A 128 -3.17 -11.48 13.08
C TRP A 128 -1.97 -12.41 12.89
N ASN A 129 -2.11 -13.70 13.21
CA ASN A 129 -1.04 -14.68 12.98
C ASN A 129 -0.68 -14.74 11.49
N GLY A 130 0.61 -14.57 11.18
CA GLY A 130 1.11 -14.58 9.79
C GLY A 130 0.60 -13.42 8.92
N SER A 131 -0.04 -12.39 9.51
CA SER A 131 -0.62 -11.29 8.75
C SER A 131 0.41 -10.25 8.31
N LEU A 132 1.54 -10.12 8.99
CA LEU A 132 2.55 -9.10 8.68
C LEU A 132 3.20 -9.36 7.33
N LEU A 133 3.06 -8.40 6.43
CA LEU A 133 3.59 -8.49 5.07
C LEU A 133 4.79 -7.56 4.85
N HIS A 134 4.78 -6.38 5.46
CA HIS A 134 5.80 -5.36 5.19
C HIS A 134 5.95 -4.41 6.37
N LEU A 135 7.18 -4.04 6.70
CA LEU A 135 7.52 -2.94 7.61
C LEU A 135 8.55 -2.05 6.92
N CYS A 136 8.26 -0.77 6.84
CA CYS A 136 9.14 0.18 6.18
C CYS A 136 9.06 1.56 6.84
N TYR A 137 10.21 2.20 7.08
CA TYR A 137 10.20 3.60 7.46
C TYR A 137 9.72 4.47 6.30
N SER A 138 8.84 5.42 6.58
CA SER A 138 8.45 6.45 5.63
C SER A 138 9.61 7.41 5.32
N ALA A 139 9.41 8.26 4.30
CA ALA A 139 10.42 9.27 3.93
C ALA A 139 10.84 10.18 5.10
N ARG A 140 9.99 10.36 6.11
CA ARG A 140 10.26 11.18 7.32
C ARG A 140 10.50 10.34 8.58
N LYS A 141 10.94 9.09 8.44
CA LYS A 141 11.17 8.15 9.55
C LYS A 141 9.95 7.91 10.45
N LYS A 142 8.75 7.96 9.86
CA LYS A 142 7.52 7.39 10.40
C LYS A 142 7.39 5.94 9.91
N LEU A 143 6.29 5.23 10.18
CA LEU A 143 6.23 3.81 9.86
C LEU A 143 5.01 3.47 8.98
N HIS A 144 5.25 2.65 7.96
CA HIS A 144 4.21 1.96 7.19
C HIS A 144 4.23 0.47 7.55
N ILE A 145 3.07 -0.10 7.87
CA ILE A 145 2.90 -1.52 8.19
C ILE A 145 1.94 -2.13 7.19
N GLY A 146 2.44 -2.96 6.28
CA GLY A 146 1.61 -3.73 5.35
C GLY A 146 1.14 -5.04 5.99
N ILE A 147 -0.15 -5.31 5.94
CA ILE A 147 -0.74 -6.52 6.52
C ILE A 147 -1.71 -7.22 5.57
N ARG A 148 -1.83 -8.55 5.72
CA ARG A 148 -2.88 -9.35 5.12
C ARG A 148 -4.19 -9.10 5.86
N MET A 149 -5.25 -8.81 5.11
CA MET A 149 -6.58 -8.64 5.69
C MET A 149 -7.14 -9.99 6.16
N PRO A 150 -7.76 -10.08 7.35
CA PRO A 150 -8.54 -11.25 7.73
C PRO A 150 -9.70 -11.52 6.75
N ILE A 151 -10.12 -12.78 6.63
CA ILE A 151 -11.22 -13.14 5.72
C ILE A 151 -12.51 -12.43 6.16
N GLY A 152 -13.16 -11.77 5.19
CA GLY A 152 -14.43 -11.06 5.40
C GLY A 152 -14.31 -9.67 6.01
N MET A 153 -13.15 -9.21 6.46
CA MET A 153 -12.94 -7.84 6.93
C MET A 153 -12.62 -6.89 5.77
N THR A 154 -13.28 -5.75 5.72
CA THR A 154 -12.98 -4.66 4.78
C THR A 154 -11.64 -4.00 5.09
N ILE A 155 -11.16 -3.13 4.20
CA ILE A 155 -9.95 -2.33 4.45
C ILE A 155 -10.10 -1.54 5.75
N GLU A 156 -11.20 -0.82 5.91
CA GLU A 156 -11.45 0.02 7.07
C GLU A 156 -11.53 -0.79 8.37
N GLU A 157 -12.31 -1.88 8.40
CA GLU A 157 -12.41 -2.76 9.57
C GLU A 157 -11.07 -3.35 9.96
N THR A 158 -10.28 -3.78 8.94
CA THR A 158 -8.95 -4.33 9.17
C THR A 158 -8.01 -3.30 9.79
N GLN A 159 -7.99 -2.07 9.24
CA GLN A 159 -7.12 -1.02 9.75
C GLN A 159 -7.51 -0.60 11.17
N LYS A 160 -8.81 -0.38 11.44
CA LYS A 160 -9.30 -0.03 12.79
C LYS A 160 -8.90 -1.08 13.82
N ALA A 161 -9.20 -2.35 13.56
CA ALA A 161 -8.92 -3.44 14.48
C ALA A 161 -7.40 -3.66 14.67
N TYR A 162 -6.60 -3.47 13.60
CA TYR A 162 -5.15 -3.62 13.73
C TYR A 162 -4.51 -2.45 14.49
N CYS A 163 -4.95 -1.20 14.24
CA CYS A 163 -4.51 -0.02 15.00
C CYS A 163 -4.84 -0.16 16.49
N GLU A 164 -6.03 -0.65 16.83
CA GLU A 164 -6.41 -0.97 18.21
C GLU A 164 -5.47 -2.02 18.82
N ALA A 165 -5.20 -3.11 18.10
CA ALA A 165 -4.28 -4.16 18.56
C ALA A 165 -2.83 -3.67 18.71
N LEU A 166 -2.39 -2.71 17.90
CA LEU A 166 -1.08 -2.05 18.01
C LEU A 166 -1.03 -1.03 19.14
N GLY A 167 -2.16 -0.46 19.54
CA GLY A 167 -2.25 0.69 20.46
C GLY A 167 -1.79 1.99 19.80
N VAL A 168 -2.09 2.20 18.50
CA VAL A 168 -1.77 3.41 17.75
C VAL A 168 -3.03 4.10 17.24
N PRO A 169 -3.02 5.42 17.00
CA PRO A 169 -4.14 6.12 16.38
C PRO A 169 -4.45 5.58 14.98
N TYR A 170 -5.73 5.53 14.64
CA TYR A 170 -6.19 5.15 13.32
C TYR A 170 -6.23 6.37 12.38
N ASP A 171 -5.69 6.22 11.16
CA ASP A 171 -5.75 7.24 10.10
C ASP A 171 -6.80 6.87 9.04
N GLU A 172 -7.95 7.55 9.08
CA GLU A 172 -9.05 7.35 8.13
C GLU A 172 -8.67 7.64 6.67
N SER A 173 -7.60 8.38 6.41
CA SER A 173 -7.18 8.71 5.05
C SER A 173 -6.61 7.51 4.26
N CYS A 174 -6.30 6.40 4.94
CA CYS A 174 -5.63 5.24 4.34
C CYS A 174 -6.57 4.19 3.74
N ILE A 175 -7.91 4.35 3.86
CA ILE A 175 -8.89 3.33 3.45
C ILE A 175 -9.26 3.33 1.97
N THR A 176 -8.92 4.37 1.23
CA THR A 176 -9.39 4.50 -0.16
C THR A 176 -8.71 3.52 -1.09
N PRO A 177 -9.41 2.97 -2.10
CA PRO A 177 -8.85 2.04 -3.08
C PRO A 177 -7.60 2.56 -3.78
N GLU A 178 -7.56 3.85 -4.09
CA GLU A 178 -6.49 4.53 -4.79
C GLU A 178 -5.42 5.12 -3.86
N ARG A 179 -5.44 4.77 -2.56
CA ARG A 179 -4.40 5.22 -1.62
C ARG A 179 -3.02 5.01 -2.22
N MET A 180 -2.20 6.04 -2.21
CA MET A 180 -0.80 5.95 -2.61
C MET A 180 0.12 6.07 -1.40
N ILE A 181 1.19 5.29 -1.42
CA ILE A 181 2.27 5.32 -0.45
C ILE A 181 3.56 5.66 -1.19
N PHE A 182 4.25 6.70 -0.75
CA PHE A 182 5.55 7.04 -1.33
C PHE A 182 6.58 5.97 -1.02
N LEU A 183 7.31 5.56 -2.04
CA LEU A 183 8.42 4.62 -1.90
C LEU A 183 9.60 5.30 -1.24
N THR A 184 10.30 4.53 -0.45
CA THR A 184 11.56 4.91 0.18
C THR A 184 12.70 4.06 -0.36
N ASP A 185 13.90 4.28 0.12
CA ASP A 185 15.06 3.48 -0.27
C ASP A 185 15.07 2.10 0.43
N LYS A 186 15.87 1.19 -0.08
CA LYS A 186 16.03 -0.15 0.47
C LYS A 186 16.44 -0.17 1.93
N ASP A 187 17.26 0.80 2.35
CA ASP A 187 17.73 0.91 3.74
C ASP A 187 16.60 1.26 4.73
N SER A 188 15.46 1.75 4.23
CA SER A 188 14.26 2.02 5.01
C SER A 188 13.38 0.78 5.22
N GLU A 189 13.62 -0.31 4.48
CA GLU A 189 12.84 -1.54 4.60
C GLU A 189 13.32 -2.36 5.81
N ILE A 190 12.42 -2.58 6.78
CA ILE A 190 12.72 -3.32 8.02
C ILE A 190 12.40 -4.79 7.87
N TYR A 191 11.31 -5.10 7.15
CA TYR A 191 10.84 -6.46 6.91
C TYR A 191 9.98 -6.53 5.66
N ARG A 192 10.11 -7.61 4.89
CA ARG A 192 9.23 -7.96 3.78
C ARG A 192 8.97 -9.47 3.73
N SER A 193 7.72 -9.83 3.80
CA SER A 193 7.25 -11.21 3.57
C SER A 193 7.31 -11.56 2.09
N LYS A 194 7.54 -12.83 1.76
CA LYS A 194 7.39 -13.36 0.40
C LYS A 194 5.97 -13.18 -0.15
N MET A 195 4.99 -12.95 0.71
CA MET A 195 3.59 -12.74 0.34
C MET A 195 3.22 -11.26 0.14
N TRP A 196 4.18 -10.33 0.24
CA TRP A 196 3.95 -8.91 -0.04
C TRP A 196 3.61 -8.69 -1.51
N CYS A 197 2.45 -8.11 -1.80
CA CYS A 197 1.90 -7.93 -3.16
C CYS A 197 1.74 -9.23 -3.96
N ALA A 198 1.72 -10.39 -3.30
CA ALA A 198 1.49 -11.67 -3.95
C ALA A 198 0.02 -11.84 -4.33
N VAL A 199 -0.22 -12.34 -5.54
CA VAL A 199 -1.52 -12.85 -5.96
C VAL A 199 -1.77 -14.14 -5.18
N LEU A 200 -2.90 -14.19 -4.47
CA LEU A 200 -3.28 -15.36 -3.68
C LEU A 200 -3.71 -16.53 -4.60
N PRO A 201 -3.64 -17.77 -4.12
CA PRO A 201 -4.24 -18.91 -4.82
C PRO A 201 -5.72 -18.67 -5.11
N GLU A 202 -6.22 -19.14 -6.27
CA GLU A 202 -7.60 -18.90 -6.69
C GLU A 202 -8.64 -19.38 -5.64
N SER A 203 -8.40 -20.52 -5.00
CA SER A 203 -9.28 -21.03 -3.94
C SER A 203 -9.38 -20.06 -2.75
N GLU A 204 -8.29 -19.41 -2.38
CA GLU A 204 -8.28 -18.42 -1.30
C GLU A 204 -8.97 -17.12 -1.74
N ILE A 205 -8.74 -16.66 -2.98
CA ILE A 205 -9.41 -15.50 -3.56
C ILE A 205 -10.92 -15.71 -3.53
N GLN A 206 -11.41 -16.88 -3.98
CA GLN A 206 -12.84 -17.20 -3.99
C GLN A 206 -13.44 -17.26 -2.59
N ALA A 207 -12.75 -17.85 -1.63
CA ALA A 207 -13.20 -17.88 -0.24
C ALA A 207 -13.34 -16.47 0.35
N ARG A 208 -12.38 -15.60 0.10
CA ARG A 208 -12.40 -14.19 0.54
C ARG A 208 -13.51 -13.37 -0.12
N ARG A 209 -13.69 -13.53 -1.43
CA ARG A 209 -14.77 -12.89 -2.20
C ARG A 209 -16.14 -13.34 -1.72
N LYS A 210 -16.31 -14.65 -1.51
CA LYS A 210 -17.54 -15.20 -0.96
C LYS A 210 -17.87 -14.59 0.41
N ALA A 211 -16.89 -14.47 1.30
CA ALA A 211 -17.09 -13.87 2.62
C ALA A 211 -17.59 -12.40 2.55
N PHE A 212 -17.17 -11.63 1.56
CA PHE A 212 -17.70 -10.29 1.32
C PHE A 212 -19.13 -10.34 0.77
N LEU A 213 -19.40 -11.19 -0.22
CA LEU A 213 -20.72 -11.33 -0.82
C LEU A 213 -21.75 -11.81 0.21
N ASP A 214 -21.40 -12.75 1.10
CA ASP A 214 -22.26 -13.22 2.19
C ASP A 214 -22.67 -12.09 3.16
N ARG A 215 -21.87 -11.01 3.22
CA ARG A 215 -22.14 -9.78 3.97
C ARG A 215 -22.90 -8.71 3.17
N GLY A 216 -23.24 -8.99 1.90
CA GLY A 216 -23.88 -8.03 1.00
C GLY A 216 -22.93 -6.97 0.42
N LEU A 217 -21.62 -7.20 0.49
CA LEU A 217 -20.60 -6.33 -0.08
C LEU A 217 -20.21 -6.78 -1.49
N THR A 218 -19.46 -5.96 -2.21
CA THR A 218 -18.83 -6.34 -3.49
C THR A 218 -17.70 -7.35 -3.27
N VAL A 219 -17.19 -7.97 -4.35
CA VAL A 219 -16.13 -8.99 -4.31
C VAL A 219 -14.79 -8.49 -3.71
N ASP A 220 -14.62 -7.20 -3.58
CA ASP A 220 -13.46 -6.53 -2.97
C ASP A 220 -13.81 -5.78 -1.67
N GLY A 221 -15.00 -6.06 -1.13
CA GLY A 221 -15.44 -5.54 0.16
C GLY A 221 -15.92 -4.09 0.15
N ARG A 222 -16.13 -3.49 -1.04
CA ARG A 222 -16.65 -2.12 -1.17
C ARG A 222 -18.17 -2.12 -1.39
N GLY A 223 -18.86 -1.16 -0.77
CA GLY A 223 -20.25 -0.83 -1.07
C GLY A 223 -21.24 -2.00 -1.01
N ASP A 224 -22.40 -1.81 -1.65
CA ASP A 224 -23.50 -2.79 -1.71
C ASP A 224 -23.40 -3.62 -3.00
N ALA A 225 -23.34 -4.95 -2.87
CA ALA A 225 -23.30 -5.88 -3.99
C ALA A 225 -24.53 -5.77 -4.91
N LYS A 226 -25.69 -5.36 -4.37
CA LYS A 226 -26.92 -5.21 -5.16
C LYS A 226 -26.87 -4.07 -6.18
N VAL A 227 -26.10 -3.03 -5.92
CA VAL A 227 -25.94 -1.88 -6.85
C VAL A 227 -24.97 -2.24 -7.99
N ASN A 228 -24.00 -3.12 -7.74
CA ASN A 228 -22.95 -3.45 -8.70
C ASN A 228 -23.21 -4.73 -9.53
N SER A 229 -24.18 -5.60 -9.14
CA SER A 229 -24.50 -6.83 -9.88
C SER A 229 -25.02 -6.56 -11.29
N LEU A 230 -25.68 -5.44 -11.52
CA LEU A 230 -26.15 -5.02 -12.85
C LEU A 230 -25.00 -4.59 -13.80
N GLN A 231 -23.87 -4.12 -13.27
CA GLN A 231 -22.70 -3.74 -14.08
C GLN A 231 -21.78 -4.93 -14.39
N PHE A 232 -21.72 -5.95 -13.54
CA PHE A 232 -20.87 -7.14 -13.76
C PHE A 232 -21.39 -8.07 -14.84
N THR A 233 -22.71 -8.16 -15.02
CA THR A 233 -23.32 -9.05 -16.04
C THR A 233 -23.04 -8.57 -17.47
N VAL A 234 -22.75 -7.31 -17.69
CA VAL A 234 -22.45 -6.74 -19.01
C VAL A 234 -20.98 -6.89 -19.39
N ASN A 235 -20.05 -6.91 -18.39
CA ASN A 235 -18.61 -6.94 -18.66
C ASN A 235 -17.99 -8.35 -18.69
N SER A 236 -18.64 -9.37 -18.15
CA SER A 236 -18.12 -10.75 -18.17
C SER A 236 -18.33 -11.48 -19.50
N LEU A 237 -19.17 -10.95 -20.40
CA LEU A 237 -19.42 -11.52 -21.73
C LEU A 237 -18.42 -11.04 -22.81
N SER A 238 -17.56 -10.06 -22.51
CA SER A 238 -16.60 -9.50 -23.50
C SER A 238 -15.16 -10.00 -23.34
N LEU A 239 -14.88 -10.91 -22.38
CA LEU A 239 -13.52 -11.42 -22.13
C LEU A 239 -13.28 -12.88 -22.56
N ILE A 240 -14.20 -13.48 -23.36
CA ILE A 240 -14.05 -14.87 -23.86
C ILE A 240 -13.71 -14.89 -25.37
N HIS A 241 -13.16 -13.87 -25.95
CA HIS A 241 -12.55 -13.95 -27.27
C HIS A 241 -11.35 -13.02 -27.38
N ILE A 242 -10.17 -13.53 -27.03
CA ILE A 242 -8.91 -13.38 -27.79
C ILE A 242 -7.96 -14.48 -27.32
#